data_e6e09017399f48dfceb365e23122912d
#
_entry.id   e6e09017399f48dfceb365e23122912d
#
_cell.length_a   1.000
_cell.length_b   1.000
_cell.length_c   1.000
_cell.angle_alpha   90.00
_cell.angle_beta   90.00
_cell.angle_gamma   90.00
#
_symmetry.space_group_name_H-M   'P 1'
#
loop_
_entity.id
_entity.type
_entity.pdbx_description
1 polymer ?
#
loop_
_entity_poly.entity_id
_entity_poly.type
_entity_poly.pdbx_seq_one_letter_code
_entity_poly.pdbx_strand_id
1 'polypeptide(L)'
;DRMKDYCSQADEVWHAGDVGDVSILDLLPKGKMLRGVYGNIDDAAVKEILPEGLEFEVEGVKILMTHIGGKPPRYAKGVKERIKSSKAQVFVCGHSHICKVELDRELHCLYMNPGAVGQQGFHPIRTLLLFDLSEGKVTNLRVVELGKRGAIGA
;
A
#
# COMPACT_ATOMS: atom_id res chain seq x y z
N ASP A 1 4.57 -2.27 19.15
CA ASP A 1 5.21 -2.01 17.88
C ASP A 1 4.72 -0.67 17.32
N ARG A 2 5.67 0.16 16.86
CA ARG A 2 5.39 1.49 16.30
C ARG A 2 4.42 1.44 15.11
N MET A 3 4.46 0.40 14.30
CA MET A 3 3.51 0.23 13.19
C MET A 3 2.08 0.21 13.70
N LYS A 4 1.80 -0.52 14.78
CA LYS A 4 0.46 -0.59 15.36
C LYS A 4 -0.02 0.77 15.85
N ASP A 5 0.88 1.57 16.43
CA ASP A 5 0.55 2.90 16.91
C ASP A 5 0.11 3.82 15.76
N TYR A 6 0.82 3.76 14.64
CA TYR A 6 0.43 4.52 13.45
C TYR A 6 -0.89 4.03 12.86
N CYS A 7 -1.10 2.73 12.79
CA CYS A 7 -2.37 2.16 12.31
C CYS A 7 -3.54 2.58 13.21
N SER A 8 -3.31 2.68 14.52
CA SER A 8 -4.35 3.12 15.47
C SER A 8 -4.77 4.58 15.27
N GLN A 9 -3.89 5.42 14.74
CA GLN A 9 -4.18 6.82 14.47
C GLN A 9 -4.94 7.03 13.15
N ALA A 10 -4.92 6.05 12.25
CA ALA A 10 -5.57 6.14 10.95
C ALA A 10 -7.02 5.68 11.01
N ASP A 11 -7.86 6.18 10.12
CA ASP A 11 -9.25 5.70 9.94
C ASP A 11 -9.28 4.41 9.13
N GLU A 12 -8.38 4.26 8.20
CA GLU A 12 -8.23 3.07 7.36
C GLU A 12 -6.78 2.61 7.30
N VAL A 13 -6.59 1.31 7.13
CA VAL A 13 -5.28 0.69 6.89
C VAL A 13 -5.33 -0.02 5.54
N TRP A 14 -4.34 0.26 4.69
CA TRP A 14 -4.24 -0.34 3.36
C TRP A 14 -2.98 -1.19 3.27
N HIS A 15 -3.14 -2.42 2.79
CA HIS A 15 -2.05 -3.38 2.66
C HIS A 15 -1.84 -3.76 1.18
N ALA A 16 -0.67 -3.48 0.65
CA ALA A 16 -0.35 -3.66 -0.77
C ALA A 16 0.18 -5.06 -1.13
N GLY A 17 -0.11 -6.09 -0.32
CA GLY A 17 0.23 -7.48 -0.61
C GLY A 17 1.46 -8.02 0.12
N ASP A 18 1.70 -9.32 -0.04
CA ASP A 18 2.72 -10.06 0.69
C ASP A 18 2.52 -9.98 2.20
N VAL A 19 1.31 -10.33 2.62
CA VAL A 19 0.92 -10.36 4.04
C VAL A 19 1.75 -11.41 4.79
N GLY A 20 2.01 -12.54 4.14
CA GLY A 20 2.67 -13.69 4.74
C GLY A 20 1.67 -14.58 5.46
N ASP A 21 1.64 -14.53 6.78
CA ASP A 21 0.67 -15.26 7.57
C ASP A 21 -0.63 -14.46 7.73
N VAL A 22 -1.77 -15.10 7.48
CA VAL A 22 -3.08 -14.45 7.59
C VAL A 22 -3.34 -13.87 8.98
N SER A 23 -2.73 -14.44 10.03
CA SER A 23 -2.85 -13.94 11.40
C SER A 23 -2.29 -12.53 11.58
N ILE A 24 -1.43 -12.06 10.67
CA ILE A 24 -0.90 -10.70 10.71
C ILE A 24 -2.04 -9.68 10.58
N LEU A 25 -3.09 -10.01 9.83
CA LEU A 25 -4.26 -9.15 9.67
C LEU A 25 -5.01 -8.95 10.99
N ASP A 26 -4.93 -9.93 11.91
CA ASP A 26 -5.54 -9.83 13.23
C ASP A 26 -4.76 -8.89 14.17
N LEU A 27 -3.54 -8.54 13.82
CA LEU A 27 -2.73 -7.59 14.60
C LEU A 27 -3.11 -6.12 14.33
N LEU A 28 -3.91 -5.88 13.29
CA LEU A 28 -4.38 -4.54 12.98
C LEU A 28 -5.45 -4.11 13.98
N PRO A 29 -5.57 -2.80 14.27
CA PRO A 29 -6.55 -2.32 15.25
C PRO A 29 -7.98 -2.70 14.85
N LYS A 30 -8.73 -3.22 15.81
CA LYS A 30 -10.14 -3.56 15.60
C LYS A 30 -10.95 -2.29 15.34
N GLY A 31 -11.97 -2.41 14.49
CA GLY A 31 -12.85 -1.30 14.16
C GLY A 31 -12.31 -0.39 13.06
N LYS A 32 -11.11 -0.64 12.56
CA LYS A 32 -10.58 0.08 11.40
C LYS A 32 -10.92 -0.64 10.11
N MET A 33 -11.18 0.12 9.06
CA MET A 33 -11.37 -0.45 7.73
C MET A 33 -10.02 -0.95 7.19
N LEU A 34 -9.96 -2.23 6.85
CA LEU A 34 -8.82 -2.80 6.14
C LEU A 34 -9.16 -2.92 4.66
N ARG A 35 -8.32 -2.33 3.82
CA ARG A 35 -8.35 -2.57 2.38
C ARG A 35 -7.01 -3.16 1.97
N GLY A 36 -7.02 -4.15 1.11
CA GLY A 36 -5.76 -4.75 0.71
C GLY A 36 -5.90 -5.67 -0.47
N VAL A 37 -4.75 -6.09 -0.98
CA VAL A 37 -4.63 -7.05 -2.07
C VAL A 37 -3.65 -8.14 -1.64
N TYR A 38 -3.75 -9.33 -2.24
CA TYR A 38 -2.74 -10.35 -1.99
C TYR A 38 -1.51 -10.13 -2.88
N GLY A 39 -0.37 -10.63 -2.42
CA GLY A 39 0.89 -10.59 -3.14
C GLY A 39 1.33 -11.98 -3.62
N ASN A 40 2.48 -12.02 -4.29
CA ASN A 40 2.99 -13.24 -4.91
C ASN A 40 3.43 -14.31 -3.91
N ILE A 41 3.72 -13.96 -2.65
CA ILE A 41 4.07 -14.94 -1.62
C ILE A 41 2.87 -15.42 -0.81
N ASP A 42 1.72 -14.79 -0.97
CA ASP A 42 0.54 -15.09 -0.14
C ASP A 42 -0.11 -16.41 -0.49
N ASP A 43 -0.55 -17.13 0.53
CA ASP A 43 -1.18 -18.43 0.40
C ASP A 43 -2.70 -18.34 0.16
N ALA A 44 -3.35 -19.50 0.08
CA ALA A 44 -4.80 -19.58 -0.17
C ALA A 44 -5.61 -18.88 0.91
N ALA A 45 -5.18 -18.90 2.18
CA ALA A 45 -5.91 -18.28 3.28
C ALA A 45 -5.98 -16.76 3.11
N VAL A 46 -4.88 -16.13 2.68
CA VAL A 46 -4.86 -14.69 2.40
C VAL A 46 -5.70 -14.38 1.16
N LYS A 47 -5.59 -15.19 0.10
CA LYS A 47 -6.34 -14.98 -1.15
C LYS A 47 -7.85 -15.13 -0.99
N GLU A 48 -8.31 -15.83 0.02
CA GLU A 48 -9.74 -15.91 0.34
C GLU A 48 -10.27 -14.61 0.95
N ILE A 49 -9.40 -13.84 1.59
CA ILE A 49 -9.76 -12.60 2.29
C ILE A 49 -9.53 -11.37 1.42
N LEU A 50 -8.40 -11.34 0.68
CA LEU A 50 -7.99 -10.18 -0.11
C LEU A 50 -8.01 -10.49 -1.60
N PRO A 51 -8.46 -9.54 -2.45
CA PRO A 51 -8.45 -9.71 -3.90
C PRO A 51 -7.05 -9.49 -4.49
N GLU A 52 -6.88 -9.85 -5.77
CA GLU A 52 -5.65 -9.57 -6.53
C GLU A 52 -5.47 -8.07 -6.77
N GLY A 53 -6.55 -7.39 -7.08
CA GLY A 53 -6.58 -5.95 -7.34
C GLY A 53 -7.84 -5.35 -6.78
N LEU A 54 -7.80 -4.06 -6.48
CA LEU A 54 -8.89 -3.37 -5.81
C LEU A 54 -9.04 -1.96 -6.37
N GLU A 55 -10.27 -1.61 -6.75
CA GLU A 55 -10.65 -0.26 -7.13
C GLU A 55 -11.65 0.27 -6.11
N PHE A 56 -11.41 1.46 -5.57
CA PHE A 56 -12.31 2.05 -4.58
C PHE A 56 -12.19 3.56 -4.57
N GLU A 57 -13.14 4.21 -3.90
CA GLU A 57 -13.18 5.65 -3.79
C GLU A 57 -13.35 6.04 -2.31
N VAL A 58 -12.52 6.97 -1.84
CA VAL A 58 -12.58 7.52 -0.48
C VAL A 58 -12.47 9.03 -0.58
N GLU A 59 -13.42 9.73 0.04
CA GLU A 59 -13.42 11.20 0.10
C GLU A 59 -13.23 11.88 -1.28
N GLY A 60 -13.84 11.30 -2.30
CA GLY A 60 -13.77 11.82 -3.66
C GLY A 60 -12.49 11.47 -4.43
N VAL A 61 -11.62 10.65 -3.86
CA VAL A 61 -10.39 10.19 -4.51
C VAL A 61 -10.58 8.76 -5.00
N LYS A 62 -10.34 8.52 -6.29
CA LYS A 62 -10.38 7.18 -6.89
C LYS A 62 -9.02 6.52 -6.78
N ILE A 63 -8.99 5.33 -6.21
CA ILE A 63 -7.78 4.58 -5.93
C ILE A 63 -7.80 3.23 -6.64
N LEU A 64 -6.68 2.87 -7.25
CA LEU A 64 -6.40 1.53 -7.75
C LEU A 64 -5.25 0.95 -6.92
N MET A 65 -5.41 -0.27 -6.47
CA MET A 65 -4.37 -0.99 -5.72
C MET A 65 -4.09 -2.35 -6.36
N THR A 66 -2.82 -2.67 -6.57
CA THR A 66 -2.33 -4.00 -6.95
C THR A 66 -1.03 -4.26 -6.21
N HIS A 67 -0.65 -5.54 -6.06
CA HIS A 67 0.64 -5.84 -5.43
C HIS A 67 1.81 -5.51 -6.36
N ILE A 68 1.77 -6.03 -7.60
CA ILE A 68 2.84 -5.79 -8.58
C ILE A 68 2.41 -4.67 -9.51
N GLY A 69 3.13 -3.54 -9.44
CA GLY A 69 2.75 -2.36 -10.22
C GLY A 69 3.83 -1.81 -11.14
N GLY A 70 5.09 -2.18 -10.89
CA GLY A 70 6.21 -1.51 -11.53
C GLY A 70 6.39 -0.11 -10.96
N LYS A 71 6.80 0.82 -11.77
CA LYS A 71 6.94 2.24 -11.40
C LYS A 71 6.88 3.13 -12.66
N PRO A 72 6.46 4.40 -12.54
CA PRO A 72 6.48 5.31 -13.69
C PRO A 72 7.90 5.49 -14.26
N PRO A 73 8.06 5.55 -15.57
CA PRO A 73 7.08 5.36 -16.62
C PRO A 73 6.87 3.89 -17.05
N ARG A 74 7.56 2.95 -16.38
CA ARG A 74 7.58 1.52 -16.73
C ARG A 74 6.73 0.72 -15.79
N TYR A 75 5.42 0.80 -15.96
CA TYR A 75 4.48 0.01 -15.19
C TYR A 75 4.55 -1.49 -15.54
N ALA A 76 4.12 -2.32 -14.62
CA ALA A 76 3.92 -3.74 -14.89
C ALA A 76 2.83 -3.92 -15.96
N LYS A 77 2.84 -5.07 -16.64
CA LYS A 77 1.91 -5.36 -17.74
C LYS A 77 0.45 -5.15 -17.31
N GLY A 78 -0.28 -4.37 -18.10
CA GLY A 78 -1.71 -4.11 -17.89
C GLY A 78 -2.03 -3.03 -16.88
N VAL A 79 -1.07 -2.57 -16.08
CA VAL A 79 -1.32 -1.58 -15.02
C VAL A 79 -1.69 -0.21 -15.59
N LYS A 80 -0.94 0.27 -16.57
CA LYS A 80 -1.20 1.57 -17.19
C LYS A 80 -2.63 1.65 -17.75
N GLU A 81 -3.06 0.59 -18.42
CA GLU A 81 -4.41 0.45 -18.97
C GLU A 81 -5.47 0.47 -17.88
N ARG A 82 -5.22 -0.20 -16.76
CA ARG A 82 -6.14 -0.21 -15.62
C ARG A 82 -6.24 1.16 -14.96
N ILE A 83 -5.12 1.87 -14.82
CA ILE A 83 -5.14 3.25 -14.30
C ILE A 83 -6.03 4.12 -15.17
N LYS A 84 -5.88 4.03 -16.49
CA LYS A 84 -6.69 4.80 -17.42
C LYS A 84 -8.17 4.44 -17.36
N SER A 85 -8.50 3.15 -17.39
CA SER A 85 -9.90 2.70 -17.41
C SER A 85 -10.63 2.97 -16.10
N SER A 86 -9.94 2.87 -14.98
CA SER A 86 -10.51 3.16 -13.65
C SER A 86 -10.57 4.65 -13.34
N LYS A 87 -9.84 5.46 -14.09
CA LYS A 87 -9.65 6.89 -13.81
C LYS A 87 -9.05 7.13 -12.43
N ALA A 88 -8.16 6.24 -11.99
CA ALA A 88 -7.54 6.33 -10.69
C ALA A 88 -6.70 7.60 -10.56
N GLN A 89 -6.89 8.30 -9.47
CA GLN A 89 -6.11 9.48 -9.11
C GLN A 89 -4.91 9.10 -8.24
N VAL A 90 -4.99 7.93 -7.59
CA VAL A 90 -3.92 7.34 -6.78
C VAL A 90 -3.77 5.88 -7.19
N PHE A 91 -2.54 5.46 -7.43
CA PHE A 91 -2.20 4.06 -7.66
C PHE A 91 -1.26 3.59 -6.55
N VAL A 92 -1.66 2.54 -5.83
CA VAL A 92 -0.88 1.96 -4.73
C VAL A 92 -0.40 0.58 -5.13
N CYS A 93 0.89 0.31 -4.96
CA CYS A 93 1.46 -1.02 -5.15
C CYS A 93 2.58 -1.29 -4.14
N GLY A 94 3.07 -2.52 -4.13
CA GLY A 94 4.16 -2.97 -3.28
C GLY A 94 5.24 -3.71 -4.07
N HIS A 95 5.54 -4.93 -3.66
CA HIS A 95 6.44 -5.89 -4.30
C HIS A 95 7.93 -5.50 -4.31
N SER A 96 8.31 -4.32 -4.77
CA SER A 96 9.71 -3.89 -4.85
C SER A 96 10.34 -3.62 -3.48
N HIS A 97 9.53 -3.39 -2.44
CA HIS A 97 9.95 -2.95 -1.11
C HIS A 97 10.64 -1.57 -1.11
N ILE A 98 10.55 -0.83 -2.21
CA ILE A 98 11.14 0.50 -2.34
C ILE A 98 10.07 1.56 -2.12
N CYS A 99 10.20 2.32 -1.04
CA CYS A 99 9.29 3.43 -0.75
C CYS A 99 9.47 4.52 -1.80
N LYS A 100 8.39 4.84 -2.52
CA LYS A 100 8.42 5.83 -3.59
C LYS A 100 7.05 6.49 -3.75
N VAL A 101 7.06 7.81 -3.86
CA VAL A 101 5.88 8.60 -4.22
C VAL A 101 6.25 9.48 -5.40
N GLU A 102 5.47 9.42 -6.48
CA GLU A 102 5.73 10.18 -7.69
C GLU A 102 4.44 10.52 -8.40
N LEU A 103 4.28 11.77 -8.80
CA LEU A 103 3.15 12.18 -9.64
C LEU A 103 3.45 11.83 -11.10
N ASP A 104 2.64 10.92 -11.66
CA ASP A 104 2.68 10.63 -13.08
C ASP A 104 1.80 11.65 -13.80
N ARG A 105 2.44 12.63 -14.44
CA ARG A 105 1.75 13.73 -15.10
C ARG A 105 1.04 13.31 -16.38
N GLU A 106 1.53 12.27 -17.05
CA GLU A 106 0.88 11.73 -18.25
C GLU A 106 -0.47 11.10 -17.90
N LEU A 107 -0.52 10.35 -16.81
CA LEU A 107 -1.73 9.66 -16.36
C LEU A 107 -2.57 10.48 -15.37
N HIS A 108 -2.08 11.61 -14.91
CA HIS A 108 -2.70 12.40 -13.83
C HIS A 108 -2.98 11.54 -12.61
N CYS A 109 -2.00 10.71 -12.23
CA CYS A 109 -2.12 9.72 -11.16
C CYS A 109 -0.92 9.80 -10.22
N LEU A 110 -1.20 9.83 -8.91
CA LEU A 110 -0.17 9.81 -7.90
C LEU A 110 0.22 8.35 -7.61
N TYR A 111 1.44 7.98 -7.98
CA TYR A 111 2.01 6.66 -7.68
C TYR A 111 2.51 6.62 -6.25
N MET A 112 2.10 5.58 -5.52
CA MET A 112 2.57 5.34 -4.15
C MET A 112 3.02 3.89 -3.99
N ASN A 113 4.23 3.72 -3.48
CA ASN A 113 4.70 2.45 -2.96
C ASN A 113 5.18 2.70 -1.52
N PRO A 114 4.56 2.11 -0.51
CA PRO A 114 4.91 2.39 0.88
C PRO A 114 6.22 1.74 1.33
N GLY A 115 6.88 0.98 0.47
CA GLY A 115 8.00 0.13 0.87
C GLY A 115 7.49 -1.10 1.61
N ALA A 116 8.22 -1.55 2.61
CA ALA A 116 7.84 -2.73 3.38
C ALA A 116 7.95 -2.49 4.88
N VAL A 117 6.96 -2.96 5.62
CA VAL A 117 6.95 -2.89 7.10
C VAL A 117 7.53 -4.15 7.74
N GLY A 118 7.69 -5.21 6.96
CA GLY A 118 8.16 -6.52 7.44
C GLY A 118 9.66 -6.60 7.63
N GLN A 119 10.09 -7.71 8.24
CA GLN A 119 11.50 -7.98 8.53
C GLN A 119 12.20 -8.77 7.41
N GLN A 120 11.43 -9.30 6.45
CA GLN A 120 11.95 -10.10 5.34
C GLN A 120 12.02 -9.28 4.05
N GLY A 121 13.04 -9.50 3.25
CA GLY A 121 13.25 -8.84 1.97
C GLY A 121 14.61 -8.18 1.86
N PHE A 122 14.77 -7.30 0.88
CA PHE A 122 16.04 -6.64 0.57
C PHE A 122 16.07 -5.16 0.98
N HIS A 123 14.96 -4.63 1.48
CA HIS A 123 14.89 -3.23 1.91
C HIS A 123 15.75 -2.99 3.17
N PRO A 124 16.58 -1.95 3.20
CA PRO A 124 17.41 -1.67 4.38
C PRO A 124 16.61 -1.08 5.55
N ILE A 125 15.56 -0.32 5.25
CA ILE A 125 14.74 0.38 6.24
C ILE A 125 13.27 -0.01 6.02
N ARG A 126 12.58 -0.31 7.11
CA ARG A 126 11.15 -0.57 7.11
C ARG A 126 10.40 0.76 7.06
N THR A 127 9.42 0.87 6.18
CA THR A 127 8.67 2.11 5.97
C THR A 127 7.17 1.87 5.87
N LEU A 128 6.41 2.93 6.11
CA LEU A 128 5.00 3.03 5.76
C LEU A 128 4.70 4.45 5.30
N LEU A 129 3.57 4.65 4.64
CA LEU A 129 3.08 5.96 4.25
C LEU A 129 1.86 6.33 5.08
N LEU A 130 1.81 7.58 5.51
CA LEU A 130 0.63 8.19 6.13
C LEU A 130 0.17 9.35 5.27
N PHE A 131 -1.13 9.46 5.07
CA PHE A 131 -1.70 10.59 4.35
C PHE A 131 -3.17 10.75 4.71
N ASP A 132 -3.71 11.91 4.37
CA ASP A 132 -5.11 12.23 4.55
C ASP A 132 -5.79 12.36 3.19
N LEU A 133 -7.07 11.99 3.13
CA LEU A 133 -7.91 12.18 1.96
C LEU A 133 -9.07 13.10 2.35
N SER A 134 -9.26 14.16 1.59
CA SER A 134 -10.33 15.12 1.83
C SER A 134 -10.64 15.88 0.54
N GLU A 135 -11.92 16.02 0.22
CA GLU A 135 -12.39 16.84 -0.89
C GLU A 135 -11.70 16.53 -2.23
N GLY A 136 -11.51 15.24 -2.51
CA GLY A 136 -10.88 14.78 -3.75
C GLY A 136 -9.38 14.95 -3.81
N LYS A 137 -8.71 15.21 -2.68
CA LYS A 137 -7.28 15.50 -2.62
C LYS A 137 -6.55 14.64 -1.60
N VAL A 138 -5.28 14.35 -1.91
CA VAL A 138 -4.32 13.75 -0.97
C VAL A 138 -3.56 14.88 -0.28
N THR A 139 -3.55 14.88 1.04
CA THR A 139 -2.85 15.88 1.84
C THR A 139 -2.04 15.21 2.95
N ASN A 140 -1.12 15.96 3.54
CA ASN A 140 -0.29 15.49 4.67
C ASN A 140 0.43 14.17 4.40
N LEU A 141 0.85 13.96 3.16
CA LEU A 141 1.57 12.74 2.79
C LEU A 141 2.97 12.76 3.40
N ARG A 142 3.29 11.70 4.15
CA ARG A 142 4.60 11.57 4.80
C ARG A 142 5.05 10.12 4.86
N VAL A 143 6.35 9.93 4.80
CA VAL A 143 7.00 8.63 4.98
C VAL A 143 7.35 8.47 6.45
N VAL A 144 7.05 7.30 7.01
CA VAL A 144 7.48 6.94 8.36
C VAL A 144 8.52 5.83 8.26
N GLU A 145 9.69 6.07 8.81
CA GLU A 145 10.72 5.05 8.94
C GLU A 145 10.54 4.31 10.28
N LEU A 146 10.34 3.00 10.20
CA LEU A 146 10.10 2.16 11.37
C LEU A 146 11.39 1.58 11.98
N GLY A 147 12.53 1.85 11.36
CA GLY A 147 13.82 1.33 11.77
C GLY A 147 14.40 0.36 10.75
N LYS A 148 15.60 -0.12 11.03
CA LYS A 148 16.30 -1.06 10.14
C LYS A 148 15.58 -2.41 10.11
N ARG A 149 15.63 -3.07 8.96
CA ARG A 149 15.16 -4.43 8.82
C ARG A 149 16.01 -5.35 9.72
N GLY A 150 15.34 -6.24 10.46
CA GLY A 150 16.01 -7.14 11.38
C GLY A 150 16.38 -6.54 12.73
N ALA A 151 16.08 -5.26 12.99
CA ALA A 151 16.32 -4.65 14.30
C ALA A 151 15.31 -5.16 15.32
N ILE A 152 15.79 -5.63 16.46
CA ILE A 152 14.97 -6.12 17.56
C ILE A 152 14.71 -4.96 18.52
N GLY A 153 13.47 -4.77 18.94
CA GLY A 153 13.09 -3.76 19.92
C GLY A 153 13.04 -2.33 19.42
N ALA A 154 13.03 -2.15 18.14
CA ALA A 154 12.85 -0.81 17.53
C ALA A 154 11.40 -0.35 17.57
#